data_e6ad2f96fe424f074ccb73f974184724
#
_entry.id   e6ad2f96fe424f074ccb73f974184724
#
_cell.length_a   1.000
_cell.length_b   1.000
_cell.length_c   1.000
_cell.angle_alpha   90.00
_cell.angle_beta   90.00
_cell.angle_gamma   90.00
#
_symmetry.space_group_name_H-M   'P 1'
#
loop_
_entity.id
_entity.type
_entity.pdbx_description
1 polymer ?
#
loop_
_entity_poly.entity_id
_entity_poly.type
_entity_poly.pdbx_seq_one_letter_code
_entity_poly.pdbx_strand_id
1 'polypeptide(L)'
;MGVVAHDKTFSIFKAIGIILIVMGHTAIHTPLYTFTYLFHIPIFFFVAGYFFKDEYIEKPWLFLRKKLVRFYIPWLAYGLVFVLLHNLFLKYHLIAYDFHAQKVIEPYAFGDIIQKSLGVLTFFQWKEPLLAPLWFLFGMFSGLSVFFAVTWVSKRFCPSNSERCRAILIALCLIIGFVGNAYHFHFSILFRPMVIAGLIYFGKLYRHYQSKIKLTPLFAGVCLTALLVATALKYRVNVGGMLFGNPIIFLLLACAGCYLVMWLADFINTKTRYIRGVFDFIGKFTFTIMALQYLAFKLAALLQIWICDYPFLFLAYYPVIPRNTHYWWIVYTIVGITVPLVLGFSAEQLWKRIQQILPNFGHQKVK
;
A
#
# COMPACT_ATOMS: atom_id res chain seq x y z
N MET A 1 -11.98 -7.11 -26.39
CA MET A 1 -11.39 -6.99 -25.03
C MET A 1 -12.52 -6.74 -24.05
N GLY A 2 -12.97 -7.77 -23.32
CA GLY A 2 -14.02 -7.60 -22.32
C GLY A 2 -13.55 -6.63 -21.24
N VAL A 3 -14.29 -5.57 -21.04
CA VAL A 3 -14.15 -4.70 -19.87
C VAL A 3 -14.32 -5.62 -18.66
N VAL A 4 -13.26 -5.82 -17.88
CA VAL A 4 -13.37 -6.50 -16.59
C VAL A 4 -14.36 -5.67 -15.80
N ALA A 5 -15.55 -6.23 -15.54
CA ALA A 5 -16.57 -5.57 -14.76
C ALA A 5 -15.90 -5.10 -13.45
N HIS A 6 -16.12 -3.83 -13.10
CA HIS A 6 -15.57 -3.22 -11.90
C HIS A 6 -16.14 -3.99 -10.70
N ASP A 7 -15.31 -4.81 -10.08
CA ASP A 7 -15.71 -5.57 -8.90
C ASP A 7 -15.77 -4.63 -7.69
N LYS A 8 -16.99 -4.21 -7.36
CA LYS A 8 -17.26 -3.28 -6.26
C LYS A 8 -16.82 -3.84 -4.91
N THR A 9 -16.93 -5.14 -4.70
CA THR A 9 -16.47 -5.78 -3.45
C THR A 9 -14.98 -5.56 -3.26
N PHE A 10 -14.16 -5.76 -4.31
CA PHE A 10 -12.72 -5.50 -4.21
C PHE A 10 -12.37 -4.01 -4.17
N SER A 11 -13.22 -3.14 -4.70
CA SER A 11 -13.04 -1.70 -4.52
C SER A 11 -13.26 -1.30 -3.06
N ILE A 12 -14.31 -1.80 -2.43
CA ILE A 12 -14.62 -1.60 -1.00
C ILE A 12 -13.51 -2.22 -0.13
N PHE A 13 -13.08 -3.43 -0.45
CA PHE A 13 -11.98 -4.11 0.24
C PHE A 13 -10.70 -3.26 0.27
N LYS A 14 -10.31 -2.65 -0.85
CA LYS A 14 -9.19 -1.72 -0.93
C LYS A 14 -9.46 -0.42 -0.16
N ALA A 15 -10.70 0.07 -0.17
CA ALA A 15 -11.07 1.27 0.58
C ALA A 15 -10.89 1.07 2.08
N ILE A 16 -11.33 -0.06 2.63
CA ILE A 16 -11.08 -0.42 4.04
C ILE A 16 -9.57 -0.46 4.29
N GLY A 17 -8.82 -1.12 3.41
CA GLY A 17 -7.36 -1.23 3.54
C GLY A 17 -6.66 0.14 3.57
N ILE A 18 -7.01 1.08 2.67
CA ILE A 18 -6.38 2.40 2.64
C ILE A 18 -6.77 3.26 3.85
N ILE A 19 -8.00 3.16 4.34
CA ILE A 19 -8.44 3.83 5.56
C ILE A 19 -7.56 3.37 6.74
N LEU A 20 -7.34 2.06 6.88
CA LEU A 20 -6.48 1.49 7.93
C LEU A 20 -5.01 1.93 7.77
N ILE A 21 -4.50 2.06 6.54
CA ILE A 21 -3.15 2.61 6.29
C ILE A 21 -3.06 4.05 6.76
N VAL A 22 -4.00 4.90 6.36
CA VAL A 22 -4.02 6.32 6.78
C VAL A 22 -4.09 6.43 8.29
N MET A 23 -5.00 5.71 8.93
CA MET A 23 -5.11 5.63 10.40
C MET A 23 -3.78 5.22 11.05
N GLY A 24 -3.12 4.20 10.53
CA GLY A 24 -1.84 3.71 11.06
C GLY A 24 -0.71 4.75 11.03
N HIS A 25 -0.84 5.82 10.23
CA HIS A 25 0.12 6.92 10.15
C HIS A 25 -0.25 8.16 10.97
N THR A 26 -1.36 8.13 11.71
CA THR A 26 -1.87 9.30 12.46
C THR A 26 -1.51 9.31 13.94
N ALA A 27 -0.52 8.55 14.37
CA ALA A 27 -0.16 8.36 15.78
C ALA A 27 -1.36 7.92 16.66
N ILE A 28 -2.19 7.02 16.15
CA ILE A 28 -3.30 6.42 16.89
C ILE A 28 -2.83 5.67 18.13
N HIS A 29 -3.74 5.44 19.08
CA HIS A 29 -3.45 4.68 20.30
C HIS A 29 -2.89 3.28 20.00
N THR A 30 -1.95 2.84 20.81
CA THR A 30 -1.18 1.60 20.63
C THR A 30 -2.03 0.36 20.31
N PRO A 31 -3.16 0.07 20.98
CA PRO A 31 -3.96 -1.09 20.62
C PRO A 31 -4.51 -1.03 19.20
N LEU A 32 -5.05 0.11 18.79
CA LEU A 32 -5.61 0.28 17.45
C LEU A 32 -4.51 0.28 16.37
N TYR A 33 -3.34 0.87 16.67
CA TYR A 33 -2.16 0.76 15.82
C TYR A 33 -1.75 -0.71 15.63
N THR A 34 -1.61 -1.46 16.73
CA THR A 34 -1.23 -2.88 16.67
C THR A 34 -2.24 -3.67 15.84
N PHE A 35 -3.54 -3.49 16.10
CA PHE A 35 -4.60 -4.16 15.34
C PHE A 35 -4.50 -3.90 13.83
N THR A 36 -4.36 -2.64 13.42
CA THR A 36 -4.31 -2.30 12.01
C THR A 36 -3.08 -2.89 11.31
N TYR A 37 -1.93 -2.89 11.98
CA TYR A 37 -0.67 -3.36 11.41
C TYR A 37 -0.61 -4.87 11.16
N LEU A 38 -1.49 -5.66 11.80
CA LEU A 38 -1.55 -7.11 11.59
C LEU A 38 -1.89 -7.48 10.14
N PHE A 39 -2.69 -6.64 9.43
CA PHE A 39 -3.24 -7.06 8.13
C PHE A 39 -3.45 -5.95 7.08
N HIS A 40 -3.34 -4.65 7.41
CA HIS A 40 -3.67 -3.57 6.47
C HIS A 40 -2.80 -3.59 5.18
N ILE A 41 -1.54 -3.94 5.28
CA ILE A 41 -0.64 -4.10 4.11
C ILE A 41 -0.89 -5.40 3.35
N PRO A 42 -1.00 -6.58 3.98
CA PRO A 42 -1.41 -7.84 3.35
C PRO A 42 -2.64 -7.73 2.45
N ILE A 43 -3.64 -6.91 2.78
CA ILE A 43 -4.84 -6.66 1.97
C ILE A 43 -4.48 -6.34 0.50
N PHE A 44 -3.52 -5.46 0.27
CA PHE A 44 -3.19 -5.02 -1.10
C PHE A 44 -2.40 -6.06 -1.88
N PHE A 45 -1.54 -6.81 -1.21
CA PHE A 45 -0.83 -7.94 -1.84
C PHE A 45 -1.79 -9.08 -2.18
N PHE A 46 -2.76 -9.35 -1.31
CA PHE A 46 -3.84 -10.27 -1.58
C PHE A 46 -4.63 -9.88 -2.83
N VAL A 47 -5.05 -8.61 -2.96
CA VAL A 47 -5.73 -8.11 -4.17
C VAL A 47 -4.87 -8.28 -5.42
N ALA A 48 -3.58 -8.02 -5.32
CA ALA A 48 -2.67 -8.18 -6.45
C ALA A 48 -2.59 -9.63 -6.95
N GLY A 49 -2.63 -10.59 -6.03
CA GLY A 49 -2.68 -12.02 -6.32
C GLY A 49 -4.01 -12.46 -6.92
N TYR A 50 -5.12 -11.99 -6.37
CA TYR A 50 -6.46 -12.29 -6.90
C TYR A 50 -6.60 -11.86 -8.36
N PHE A 51 -6.09 -10.68 -8.73
CA PHE A 51 -6.15 -10.16 -10.09
C PHE A 51 -4.94 -10.54 -10.96
N PHE A 52 -4.06 -11.42 -10.49
CA PHE A 52 -2.96 -11.91 -11.31
C PHE A 52 -3.48 -12.81 -12.43
N LYS A 53 -3.14 -12.47 -13.66
CA LYS A 53 -3.62 -13.19 -14.86
C LYS A 53 -2.58 -14.20 -15.32
N ASP A 54 -3.05 -15.42 -15.64
CA ASP A 54 -2.17 -16.49 -16.12
C ASP A 54 -1.62 -16.20 -17.53
N GLU A 55 -2.29 -15.37 -18.33
CA GLU A 55 -1.81 -14.89 -19.63
C GLU A 55 -0.45 -14.17 -19.56
N TYR A 56 -0.09 -13.63 -18.38
CA TYR A 56 1.20 -12.98 -18.21
C TYR A 56 2.38 -13.94 -18.36
N ILE A 57 2.17 -15.22 -18.08
CA ILE A 57 3.23 -16.22 -18.20
C ILE A 57 3.58 -16.48 -19.67
N GLU A 58 2.59 -16.42 -20.54
CA GLU A 58 2.75 -16.57 -22.00
C GLU A 58 3.22 -15.26 -22.64
N LYS A 59 2.91 -14.11 -22.02
CA LYS A 59 3.22 -12.76 -22.52
C LYS A 59 4.00 -11.96 -21.48
N PRO A 60 5.27 -12.27 -21.17
CA PRO A 60 6.07 -11.61 -20.13
C PRO A 60 6.19 -10.10 -20.33
N TRP A 61 6.33 -9.67 -21.58
CA TRP A 61 6.39 -8.25 -21.92
C TRP A 61 5.10 -7.49 -21.55
N LEU A 62 3.94 -8.13 -21.73
CA LEU A 62 2.67 -7.54 -21.31
C LEU A 62 2.60 -7.37 -19.79
N PHE A 63 3.11 -8.34 -19.02
CA PHE A 63 3.25 -8.22 -17.58
C PHE A 63 4.14 -7.03 -17.21
N LEU A 64 5.36 -6.99 -17.72
CA LEU A 64 6.34 -5.96 -17.41
C LEU A 64 5.79 -4.56 -17.74
N ARG A 65 5.29 -4.35 -18.96
CA ARG A 65 4.71 -3.08 -19.40
C ARG A 65 3.56 -2.62 -18.49
N LYS A 66 2.61 -3.51 -18.16
CA LYS A 66 1.48 -3.16 -17.29
C LYS A 66 1.92 -2.81 -15.87
N LYS A 67 2.95 -3.51 -15.33
CA LYS A 67 3.45 -3.25 -13.98
C LYS A 67 4.33 -2.02 -13.92
N LEU A 68 5.14 -1.75 -14.93
CA LEU A 68 5.89 -0.50 -15.04
C LEU A 68 4.93 0.70 -15.09
N VAL A 69 3.94 0.69 -15.98
CA VAL A 69 2.98 1.79 -16.08
C VAL A 69 2.20 1.99 -14.77
N ARG A 70 1.86 0.90 -14.07
CA ARG A 70 1.02 0.99 -12.87
C ARG A 70 1.80 1.39 -11.61
N PHE A 71 3.07 1.02 -11.48
CA PHE A 71 3.84 1.22 -10.26
C PHE A 71 5.06 2.12 -10.47
N TYR A 72 5.82 1.92 -11.55
CA TYR A 72 7.03 2.67 -11.78
C TYR A 72 6.78 4.09 -12.30
N ILE A 73 5.88 4.29 -13.25
CA ILE A 73 5.55 5.65 -13.74
C ILE A 73 5.05 6.55 -12.60
N PRO A 74 4.06 6.13 -11.76
CA PRO A 74 3.67 6.93 -10.61
C PRO A 74 4.80 7.14 -9.59
N TRP A 75 5.64 6.13 -9.35
CA TRP A 75 6.83 6.28 -8.52
C TRP A 75 7.74 7.40 -9.03
N LEU A 76 8.05 7.39 -10.34
CA LEU A 76 8.85 8.45 -10.97
C LEU A 76 8.21 9.81 -10.82
N ALA A 77 6.93 9.92 -11.17
CA ALA A 77 6.23 11.20 -11.16
C ALA A 77 6.24 11.85 -9.77
N TYR A 78 5.79 11.12 -8.75
CA TYR A 78 5.78 11.64 -7.38
C TYR A 78 7.20 11.81 -6.83
N GLY A 79 8.09 10.85 -7.06
CA GLY A 79 9.46 10.90 -6.57
C GLY A 79 10.21 12.11 -7.08
N LEU A 80 10.19 12.36 -8.39
CA LEU A 80 10.88 13.51 -8.99
C LEU A 80 10.26 14.85 -8.55
N VAL A 81 8.93 14.96 -8.53
CA VAL A 81 8.25 16.19 -8.09
C VAL A 81 8.64 16.52 -6.65
N PHE A 82 8.64 15.55 -5.73
CA PHE A 82 8.96 15.79 -4.33
C PHE A 82 10.44 16.08 -4.10
N VAL A 83 11.34 15.46 -4.87
CA VAL A 83 12.78 15.85 -4.87
C VAL A 83 12.97 17.30 -5.26
N LEU A 84 12.31 17.74 -6.32
CA LEU A 84 12.40 19.13 -6.79
C LEU A 84 11.76 20.12 -5.80
N LEU A 85 10.73 19.70 -5.07
CA LEU A 85 10.04 20.53 -4.09
C LEU A 85 10.65 20.44 -2.67
N HIS A 86 11.70 19.63 -2.45
CA HIS A 86 12.28 19.39 -1.14
C HIS A 86 12.67 20.70 -0.41
N ASN A 87 13.42 21.57 -1.05
CA ASN A 87 13.85 22.85 -0.47
C ASN A 87 12.67 23.80 -0.21
N LEU A 88 11.60 23.69 -1.02
CA LEU A 88 10.36 24.42 -0.80
C LEU A 88 9.64 23.91 0.46
N PHE A 89 9.61 22.60 0.67
CA PHE A 89 9.04 22.00 1.88
C PHE A 89 9.78 22.43 3.14
N LEU A 90 11.11 22.53 3.10
CA LEU A 90 11.92 23.09 4.19
C LEU A 90 11.61 24.57 4.42
N LYS A 91 11.60 25.39 3.36
CA LYS A 91 11.30 26.83 3.44
C LYS A 91 9.96 27.12 4.13
N TYR A 92 8.94 26.29 3.86
CA TYR A 92 7.60 26.45 4.46
C TYR A 92 7.40 25.61 5.73
N HIS A 93 8.48 25.08 6.33
CA HIS A 93 8.44 24.29 7.55
C HIS A 93 7.51 23.07 7.47
N LEU A 94 7.35 22.47 6.27
CA LEU A 94 6.59 21.22 6.14
C LEU A 94 7.41 20.00 6.59
N ILE A 95 8.72 20.11 6.64
CA ILE A 95 9.68 19.13 7.14
C ILE A 95 10.82 19.89 7.84
N ALA A 96 11.45 19.29 8.86
CA ALA A 96 12.66 19.83 9.49
C ALA A 96 13.53 18.73 10.11
N TYR A 97 12.92 17.69 10.69
CA TYR A 97 13.62 16.65 11.42
C TYR A 97 13.04 15.26 11.09
N ASP A 98 13.91 14.32 10.77
CA ASP A 98 13.55 12.91 10.59
C ASP A 98 13.65 12.17 11.91
N PHE A 99 12.50 11.90 12.55
CA PHE A 99 12.43 11.18 13.81
C PHE A 99 12.82 9.70 13.70
N HIS A 100 12.70 9.11 12.52
CA HIS A 100 13.12 7.73 12.28
C HIS A 100 14.63 7.60 12.09
N ALA A 101 15.22 8.57 11.39
CA ALA A 101 16.66 8.62 11.17
C ALA A 101 17.40 9.44 12.23
N GLN A 102 16.67 10.08 13.16
CA GLN A 102 17.19 10.94 14.23
C GLN A 102 18.14 12.03 13.72
N LYS A 103 17.79 12.68 12.63
CA LYS A 103 18.62 13.71 12.01
C LYS A 103 17.82 14.91 11.51
N VAL A 104 18.48 16.06 11.46
CA VAL A 104 17.98 17.25 10.78
C VAL A 104 17.90 16.98 9.29
N ILE A 105 16.84 17.47 8.65
CA ILE A 105 16.67 17.37 7.21
C ILE A 105 17.32 18.63 6.60
N GLU A 106 18.38 18.43 5.85
CA GLU A 106 19.15 19.49 5.23
C GLU A 106 18.60 19.84 3.84
N PRO A 107 18.75 21.12 3.41
CA PRO A 107 18.40 21.52 2.05
C PRO A 107 19.29 20.81 1.03
N TYR A 108 18.73 20.50 -0.13
CA TYR A 108 19.47 19.88 -1.23
C TYR A 108 20.25 20.92 -2.02
N ALA A 109 21.55 20.73 -2.15
CA ALA A 109 22.36 21.37 -3.17
C ALA A 109 22.04 20.79 -4.56
N PHE A 110 22.49 21.43 -5.63
CA PHE A 110 22.22 20.97 -6.99
C PHE A 110 22.70 19.53 -7.24
N GLY A 111 23.88 19.18 -6.70
CA GLY A 111 24.40 17.81 -6.76
C GLY A 111 23.51 16.77 -6.05
N ASP A 112 22.93 17.14 -4.91
CA ASP A 112 22.00 16.29 -4.16
C ASP A 112 20.73 16.03 -4.97
N ILE A 113 20.18 17.08 -5.61
CA ILE A 113 19.00 16.95 -6.47
C ILE A 113 19.25 15.95 -7.59
N ILE A 114 20.42 16.03 -8.26
CA ILE A 114 20.78 15.08 -9.30
C ILE A 114 20.89 13.66 -8.73
N GLN A 115 21.63 13.48 -7.65
CA GLN A 115 21.83 12.17 -7.03
C GLN A 115 20.51 11.54 -6.56
N LYS A 116 19.63 12.33 -5.92
CA LYS A 116 18.33 11.87 -5.48
C LYS A 116 17.40 11.55 -6.65
N SER A 117 17.44 12.36 -7.72
CA SER A 117 16.68 12.08 -8.95
C SER A 117 17.15 10.79 -9.62
N LEU A 118 18.45 10.52 -9.69
CA LEU A 118 18.98 9.23 -10.16
C LEU A 118 18.53 8.07 -9.26
N GLY A 119 18.50 8.26 -7.94
CA GLY A 119 17.94 7.29 -7.00
C GLY A 119 16.46 6.96 -7.26
N VAL A 120 15.66 7.97 -7.62
CA VAL A 120 14.26 7.77 -8.03
C VAL A 120 14.19 7.00 -9.35
N LEU A 121 15.01 7.36 -10.36
CA LEU A 121 15.03 6.68 -11.66
C LEU A 121 15.41 5.20 -11.56
N THR A 122 16.33 4.85 -10.68
CA THR A 122 16.76 3.46 -10.50
C THR A 122 15.78 2.62 -9.70
N PHE A 123 14.68 3.20 -9.22
CA PHE A 123 13.71 2.53 -8.34
C PHE A 123 14.33 2.03 -7.03
N PHE A 124 15.55 2.47 -6.73
CA PHE A 124 16.20 2.20 -5.47
C PHE A 124 15.66 3.09 -4.35
N GLN A 125 15.73 2.58 -3.15
CA GLN A 125 15.12 3.07 -1.91
C GLN A 125 15.61 4.46 -1.50
N TRP A 126 15.27 5.49 -2.26
CA TRP A 126 15.43 6.80 -1.72
C TRP A 126 14.06 7.31 -1.19
N LYS A 127 14.07 7.91 -0.01
CA LYS A 127 12.84 8.28 0.68
C LYS A 127 12.77 9.77 0.92
N GLU A 128 11.92 10.45 0.17
CA GLU A 128 11.43 11.74 0.64
C GLU A 128 10.53 11.54 1.86
N PRO A 129 10.72 12.31 2.96
CA PRO A 129 9.94 12.13 4.17
C PRO A 129 8.43 12.11 3.93
N LEU A 130 7.93 13.05 3.13
CA LEU A 130 6.51 13.14 2.81
C LEU A 130 6.00 12.05 1.85
N LEU A 131 6.90 11.28 1.24
CA LEU A 131 6.60 10.14 0.37
C LEU A 131 6.93 8.78 1.01
N ALA A 132 7.23 8.75 2.31
CA ALA A 132 7.61 7.50 2.97
C ALA A 132 6.67 6.31 2.69
N PRO A 133 5.34 6.46 2.57
CA PRO A 133 4.44 5.34 2.23
C PRO A 133 4.67 4.73 0.84
N LEU A 134 5.33 5.44 -0.09
CA LEU A 134 5.54 4.94 -1.46
C LEU A 134 6.50 3.75 -1.58
N TRP A 135 7.22 3.36 -0.51
CA TRP A 135 7.97 2.10 -0.48
C TRP A 135 7.12 0.90 -0.93
N PHE A 136 5.81 1.00 -0.70
CA PHE A 136 4.84 -0.01 -1.07
C PHE A 136 4.80 -0.28 -2.58
N LEU A 137 5.03 0.72 -3.43
CA LEU A 137 5.06 0.54 -4.89
C LEU A 137 6.22 -0.36 -5.33
N PHE A 138 7.40 -0.11 -4.78
CA PHE A 138 8.55 -0.98 -5.02
C PHE A 138 8.29 -2.39 -4.47
N GLY A 139 7.75 -2.50 -3.25
CA GLY A 139 7.36 -3.78 -2.66
C GLY A 139 6.36 -4.54 -3.52
N MET A 140 5.33 -3.85 -4.04
CA MET A 140 4.32 -4.45 -4.92
C MET A 140 4.92 -4.91 -6.25
N PHE A 141 5.76 -4.08 -6.88
CA PHE A 141 6.40 -4.42 -8.15
C PHE A 141 7.35 -5.61 -7.98
N SER A 142 8.25 -5.56 -7.00
CA SER A 142 9.24 -6.62 -6.76
C SER A 142 8.60 -7.92 -6.28
N GLY A 143 7.61 -7.87 -5.39
CA GLY A 143 6.86 -9.05 -4.96
C GLY A 143 6.08 -9.71 -6.09
N LEU A 144 5.44 -8.92 -6.97
CA LEU A 144 4.78 -9.44 -8.18
C LEU A 144 5.79 -10.03 -9.17
N SER A 145 7.01 -9.48 -9.26
CA SER A 145 8.06 -10.01 -10.12
C SER A 145 8.57 -11.37 -9.62
N VAL A 146 8.77 -11.51 -8.30
CA VAL A 146 9.10 -12.82 -7.69
C VAL A 146 7.96 -13.82 -7.90
N PHE A 147 6.71 -13.41 -7.66
CA PHE A 147 5.55 -14.29 -7.88
C PHE A 147 5.39 -14.69 -9.35
N PHE A 148 5.65 -13.78 -10.29
CA PHE A 148 5.70 -14.08 -11.72
C PHE A 148 6.78 -15.12 -12.04
N ALA A 149 8.02 -14.89 -11.57
CA ALA A 149 9.15 -15.80 -11.80
C ALA A 149 8.86 -17.21 -11.27
N VAL A 150 8.36 -17.32 -10.03
CA VAL A 150 7.95 -18.61 -9.43
C VAL A 150 6.86 -19.29 -10.26
N THR A 151 5.86 -18.53 -10.72
CA THR A 151 4.78 -19.08 -11.54
C THR A 151 5.29 -19.53 -12.91
N TRP A 152 6.20 -18.77 -13.50
CA TRP A 152 6.84 -19.13 -14.78
C TRP A 152 7.67 -20.41 -14.64
N VAL A 153 8.54 -20.49 -13.63
CA VAL A 153 9.36 -21.68 -13.33
C VAL A 153 8.45 -22.91 -13.12
N SER A 154 7.41 -22.79 -12.30
CA SER A 154 6.50 -23.91 -12.02
C SER A 154 5.80 -24.43 -13.27
N LYS A 155 5.34 -23.54 -14.15
CA LYS A 155 4.70 -23.95 -15.42
C LYS A 155 5.71 -24.51 -16.43
N ARG A 156 6.93 -23.99 -16.46
CA ARG A 156 7.95 -24.40 -17.44
C ARG A 156 8.57 -25.75 -17.11
N PHE A 157 8.85 -26.01 -15.82
CA PHE A 157 9.60 -27.20 -15.40
C PHE A 157 8.73 -28.29 -14.77
N CYS A 158 7.53 -27.96 -14.31
CA CYS A 158 6.59 -28.90 -13.70
C CYS A 158 5.19 -28.80 -14.32
N PRO A 159 5.01 -28.91 -15.66
CA PRO A 159 3.73 -28.65 -16.33
C PRO A 159 2.57 -29.47 -15.77
N SER A 160 2.79 -30.78 -15.50
CA SER A 160 1.77 -31.68 -14.98
C SER A 160 1.34 -31.39 -13.53
N ASN A 161 2.22 -30.78 -12.72
CA ASN A 161 1.99 -30.49 -11.29
C ASN A 161 2.33 -29.04 -10.94
N SER A 162 2.06 -28.10 -11.86
CA SER A 162 2.50 -26.70 -11.72
C SER A 162 1.97 -26.01 -10.47
N GLU A 163 0.77 -26.33 -9.99
CA GLU A 163 0.21 -25.76 -8.75
C GLU A 163 0.97 -26.25 -7.50
N ARG A 164 1.31 -27.55 -7.43
CA ARG A 164 2.12 -28.10 -6.31
C ARG A 164 3.53 -27.53 -6.34
N CYS A 165 4.15 -27.49 -7.51
CA CYS A 165 5.49 -26.91 -7.68
C CYS A 165 5.49 -25.42 -7.25
N ARG A 166 4.50 -24.63 -7.66
CA ARG A 166 4.34 -23.24 -7.24
C ARG A 166 4.22 -23.11 -5.73
N ALA A 167 3.38 -23.94 -5.10
CA ALA A 167 3.21 -23.93 -3.64
C ALA A 167 4.55 -24.19 -2.91
N ILE A 168 5.33 -25.19 -3.37
CA ILE A 168 6.65 -25.50 -2.81
C ILE A 168 7.62 -24.33 -3.01
N LEU A 169 7.70 -23.76 -4.20
CA LEU A 169 8.60 -22.64 -4.49
C LEU A 169 8.22 -21.38 -3.68
N ILE A 170 6.93 -21.11 -3.49
CA ILE A 170 6.47 -20.01 -2.62
C ILE A 170 6.81 -20.30 -1.16
N ALA A 171 6.66 -21.53 -0.69
CA ALA A 171 7.07 -21.90 0.67
C ALA A 171 8.58 -21.69 0.87
N LEU A 172 9.41 -22.06 -0.11
CA LEU A 172 10.85 -21.78 -0.10
C LEU A 172 11.14 -20.27 -0.10
N CYS A 173 10.44 -19.47 -0.92
CA CYS A 173 10.57 -18.02 -0.88
C CYS A 173 10.23 -17.45 0.51
N LEU A 174 9.15 -17.92 1.15
CA LEU A 174 8.79 -17.51 2.50
C LEU A 174 9.86 -17.87 3.52
N ILE A 175 10.38 -19.10 3.47
CA ILE A 175 11.46 -19.55 4.36
C ILE A 175 12.70 -18.66 4.16
N ILE A 176 13.16 -18.46 2.92
CA ILE A 176 14.32 -17.62 2.62
C ILE A 176 14.07 -16.18 3.08
N GLY A 177 12.86 -15.63 2.83
CA GLY A 177 12.50 -14.28 3.22
C GLY A 177 12.50 -14.06 4.73
N PHE A 178 11.95 -14.99 5.49
CA PHE A 178 11.92 -14.90 6.96
C PHE A 178 13.26 -15.22 7.61
N VAL A 179 13.94 -16.27 7.14
CA VAL A 179 15.26 -16.65 7.66
C VAL A 179 16.30 -15.56 7.36
N GLY A 180 16.35 -15.07 6.12
CA GLY A 180 17.27 -13.99 5.75
C GLY A 180 17.03 -12.72 6.57
N ASN A 181 15.77 -12.42 6.90
CA ASN A 181 15.44 -11.32 7.79
C ASN A 181 15.89 -11.58 9.25
N ALA A 182 15.71 -12.80 9.77
CA ALA A 182 16.06 -13.16 11.15
C ALA A 182 17.58 -13.09 11.41
N TYR A 183 18.38 -13.41 10.42
CA TYR A 183 19.85 -13.31 10.52
C TYR A 183 20.39 -11.90 10.22
N HIS A 184 19.53 -10.87 10.18
CA HIS A 184 19.91 -9.48 9.97
C HIS A 184 20.79 -9.23 8.74
N PHE A 185 20.66 -10.05 7.70
CA PHE A 185 21.26 -9.73 6.43
C PHE A 185 20.64 -8.41 5.92
N HIS A 186 21.45 -7.36 5.81
CA HIS A 186 21.03 -6.01 5.43
C HIS A 186 20.42 -5.87 4.01
N PHE A 187 19.99 -6.99 3.43
CA PHE A 187 19.40 -7.07 2.10
C PHE A 187 17.87 -7.15 2.13
N SER A 188 17.22 -6.27 2.90
CA SER A 188 15.75 -6.19 2.92
C SER A 188 15.13 -6.05 1.52
N ILE A 189 15.91 -5.53 0.57
CA ILE A 189 15.54 -5.43 -0.84
C ILE A 189 15.31 -6.79 -1.52
N LEU A 190 16.01 -7.85 -1.08
CA LEU A 190 15.87 -9.20 -1.62
C LEU A 190 14.84 -10.03 -0.85
N PHE A 191 14.81 -9.92 0.48
CA PHE A 191 13.99 -10.78 1.33
C PHE A 191 12.53 -10.32 1.40
N ARG A 192 12.27 -9.02 1.43
CA ARG A 192 10.91 -8.47 1.46
C ARG A 192 10.06 -8.93 0.26
N PRO A 193 10.53 -8.88 -1.00
CA PRO A 193 9.79 -9.38 -2.14
C PRO A 193 9.38 -10.85 -2.05
N MET A 194 10.20 -11.69 -1.40
CA MET A 194 9.89 -13.12 -1.21
C MET A 194 8.71 -13.31 -0.26
N VAL A 195 8.69 -12.58 0.87
CA VAL A 195 7.55 -12.59 1.79
C VAL A 195 6.29 -12.04 1.10
N ILE A 196 6.42 -10.94 0.36
CA ILE A 196 5.31 -10.35 -0.39
C ILE A 196 4.75 -11.32 -1.45
N ALA A 197 5.61 -12.09 -2.13
CA ALA A 197 5.17 -13.10 -3.09
C ALA A 197 4.27 -14.16 -2.44
N GLY A 198 4.54 -14.54 -1.18
CA GLY A 198 3.69 -15.41 -0.38
C GLY A 198 2.31 -14.80 -0.11
N LEU A 199 2.26 -13.51 0.27
CA LEU A 199 0.99 -12.79 0.47
C LEU A 199 0.20 -12.65 -0.83
N ILE A 200 0.87 -12.43 -1.96
CA ILE A 200 0.27 -12.43 -3.29
C ILE A 200 -0.32 -13.82 -3.62
N TYR A 201 0.40 -14.88 -3.29
CA TYR A 201 -0.07 -16.24 -3.52
C TYR A 201 -1.37 -16.55 -2.78
N PHE A 202 -1.57 -16.05 -1.56
CA PHE A 202 -2.84 -16.22 -0.85
C PHE A 202 -4.02 -15.62 -1.63
N GLY A 203 -3.85 -14.47 -2.27
CA GLY A 203 -4.88 -13.90 -3.13
C GLY A 203 -5.19 -14.77 -4.37
N LYS A 204 -4.15 -15.38 -4.96
CA LYS A 204 -4.32 -16.33 -6.08
C LYS A 204 -5.03 -17.59 -5.63
N LEU A 205 -4.69 -18.14 -4.46
CA LEU A 205 -5.38 -19.29 -3.87
C LEU A 205 -6.85 -18.97 -3.58
N TYR A 206 -7.13 -17.81 -2.97
CA TYR A 206 -8.50 -17.39 -2.73
C TYR A 206 -9.31 -17.35 -4.02
N ARG A 207 -8.77 -16.78 -5.11
CA ARG A 207 -9.43 -16.77 -6.43
C ARG A 207 -9.74 -18.18 -6.93
N HIS A 208 -8.82 -19.13 -6.72
CA HIS A 208 -8.99 -20.51 -7.14
C HIS A 208 -10.09 -21.23 -6.35
N TYR A 209 -10.15 -20.97 -5.03
CA TYR A 209 -11.07 -21.67 -4.12
C TYR A 209 -12.29 -20.82 -3.69
N GLN A 210 -12.51 -19.63 -4.24
CA GLN A 210 -13.55 -18.70 -3.80
C GLN A 210 -14.99 -19.31 -3.84
N SER A 211 -15.27 -20.20 -4.78
CA SER A 211 -16.55 -20.90 -4.87
C SER A 211 -16.80 -21.87 -3.70
N LYS A 212 -15.73 -22.31 -3.02
CA LYS A 212 -15.78 -23.21 -1.86
C LYS A 212 -15.69 -22.44 -0.54
N ILE A 213 -15.21 -21.20 -0.55
CA ILE A 213 -15.04 -20.36 0.63
C ILE A 213 -16.30 -19.55 0.86
N LYS A 214 -17.07 -19.92 1.87
CA LYS A 214 -18.26 -19.16 2.28
C LYS A 214 -17.87 -18.03 3.23
N LEU A 215 -18.28 -16.81 2.91
CA LEU A 215 -18.14 -15.67 3.81
C LEU A 215 -19.25 -15.70 4.85
N THR A 216 -18.96 -16.11 6.07
CA THR A 216 -19.93 -16.23 7.14
C THR A 216 -19.62 -15.27 8.30
N PRO A 217 -20.66 -14.73 8.98
CA PRO A 217 -20.43 -13.85 10.13
C PRO A 217 -19.75 -14.58 11.30
N LEU A 218 -20.03 -15.87 11.47
CA LEU A 218 -19.41 -16.69 12.52
C LEU A 218 -17.89 -16.74 12.33
N PHE A 219 -17.43 -17.09 11.13
CA PHE A 219 -15.99 -17.18 10.87
C PHE A 219 -15.31 -15.82 10.83
N ALA A 220 -16.01 -14.76 10.39
CA ALA A 220 -15.54 -13.37 10.52
C ALA A 220 -15.37 -12.99 12.00
N GLY A 221 -16.28 -13.41 12.89
CA GLY A 221 -16.15 -13.25 14.33
C GLY A 221 -14.93 -13.98 14.91
N VAL A 222 -14.66 -15.21 14.48
CA VAL A 222 -13.45 -15.96 14.87
C VAL A 222 -12.18 -15.21 14.42
N CYS A 223 -12.15 -14.74 13.17
CA CYS A 223 -11.02 -13.95 12.67
C CYS A 223 -10.82 -12.65 13.47
N LEU A 224 -11.90 -11.94 13.77
CA LEU A 224 -11.85 -10.73 14.60
C LEU A 224 -11.30 -11.04 16.00
N THR A 225 -11.79 -12.09 16.64
CA THR A 225 -11.31 -12.52 17.97
C THR A 225 -9.83 -12.84 17.93
N ALA A 226 -9.34 -13.57 16.93
CA ALA A 226 -7.92 -13.88 16.78
C ALA A 226 -7.05 -12.59 16.64
N LEU A 227 -7.52 -11.61 15.86
CA LEU A 227 -6.85 -10.32 15.70
C LEU A 227 -6.87 -9.51 17.00
N LEU A 228 -7.98 -9.52 17.76
CA LEU A 228 -8.08 -8.82 19.04
C LEU A 228 -7.18 -9.47 20.10
N VAL A 229 -7.11 -10.80 20.15
CA VAL A 229 -6.19 -11.53 21.04
C VAL A 229 -4.74 -11.20 20.70
N ALA A 230 -4.34 -11.22 19.42
CA ALA A 230 -3.01 -10.84 19.00
C ALA A 230 -2.69 -9.38 19.39
N THR A 231 -3.68 -8.49 19.29
CA THR A 231 -3.56 -7.08 19.71
C THR A 231 -3.36 -6.97 21.22
N ALA A 232 -4.15 -7.69 22.04
CA ALA A 232 -4.03 -7.72 23.49
C ALA A 232 -2.66 -8.28 23.95
N LEU A 233 -2.14 -9.26 23.23
CA LEU A 233 -0.80 -9.81 23.42
C LEU A 233 0.32 -8.90 22.88
N LYS A 234 -0.03 -7.71 22.38
CA LYS A 234 0.91 -6.72 21.80
C LYS A 234 1.77 -7.29 20.67
N TYR A 235 1.21 -8.20 19.87
CA TYR A 235 1.91 -8.82 18.76
C TYR A 235 2.22 -7.78 17.68
N ARG A 236 3.50 -7.51 17.46
CA ARG A 236 3.94 -6.43 16.57
C ARG A 236 4.28 -6.94 15.19
N VAL A 237 3.70 -6.30 14.18
CA VAL A 237 3.99 -6.54 12.76
C VAL A 237 4.30 -5.21 12.08
N ASN A 238 5.31 -5.20 11.22
CA ASN A 238 5.59 -4.09 10.30
C ASN A 238 6.22 -4.65 9.03
N VAL A 239 5.41 -4.86 8.00
CA VAL A 239 5.88 -5.42 6.71
C VAL A 239 6.92 -4.51 6.06
N GLY A 240 6.74 -3.18 6.16
CA GLY A 240 7.70 -2.20 5.64
C GLY A 240 9.06 -2.24 6.35
N GLY A 241 9.07 -2.48 7.65
CA GLY A 241 10.26 -2.64 8.48
C GLY A 241 10.74 -4.09 8.60
N MET A 242 10.12 -5.04 7.90
CA MET A 242 10.45 -6.47 7.99
C MET A 242 10.32 -7.05 9.41
N LEU A 243 9.41 -6.51 10.22
CA LEU A 243 9.14 -7.03 11.56
C LEU A 243 7.89 -7.94 11.50
N PHE A 244 8.07 -9.23 11.75
CA PHE A 244 7.00 -10.22 11.58
C PHE A 244 6.69 -11.00 12.86
N GLY A 245 7.54 -10.93 13.90
CA GLY A 245 7.47 -11.84 15.04
C GLY A 245 7.59 -13.30 14.59
N ASN A 246 6.67 -14.15 15.00
CA ASN A 246 6.62 -15.53 14.48
C ASN A 246 6.01 -15.53 13.06
N PRO A 247 6.73 -16.05 12.05
CA PRO A 247 6.26 -16.06 10.65
C PRO A 247 4.91 -16.73 10.42
N ILE A 248 4.67 -17.86 11.08
CA ILE A 248 3.41 -18.63 10.92
C ILE A 248 2.25 -17.84 11.50
N ILE A 249 2.41 -17.28 12.70
CA ILE A 249 1.39 -16.45 13.35
C ILE A 249 1.10 -15.23 12.47
N PHE A 250 2.13 -14.55 11.96
CA PHE A 250 1.94 -13.43 11.02
C PHE A 250 1.11 -13.81 9.81
N LEU A 251 1.41 -14.92 9.14
CA LEU A 251 0.69 -15.36 7.95
C LEU A 251 -0.77 -15.71 8.28
N LEU A 252 -1.03 -16.37 9.42
CA LEU A 252 -2.39 -16.67 9.88
C LEU A 252 -3.19 -15.39 10.17
N LEU A 253 -2.60 -14.42 10.87
CA LEU A 253 -3.24 -13.13 11.17
C LEU A 253 -3.48 -12.31 9.90
N ALA A 254 -2.55 -12.32 8.94
CA ALA A 254 -2.74 -11.69 7.64
C ALA A 254 -3.93 -12.30 6.87
N CYS A 255 -4.04 -13.63 6.85
CA CYS A 255 -5.18 -14.33 6.25
C CYS A 255 -6.49 -14.02 6.99
N ALA A 256 -6.49 -14.05 8.33
CA ALA A 256 -7.65 -13.71 9.14
C ALA A 256 -8.14 -12.27 8.87
N GLY A 257 -7.21 -11.31 8.79
CA GLY A 257 -7.53 -9.93 8.45
C GLY A 257 -8.08 -9.78 7.03
N CYS A 258 -7.49 -10.47 6.04
CA CYS A 258 -8.01 -10.47 4.67
C CYS A 258 -9.42 -11.08 4.61
N TYR A 259 -9.68 -12.17 5.33
CA TYR A 259 -11.01 -12.77 5.38
C TYR A 259 -12.04 -11.83 6.03
N LEU A 260 -11.70 -11.26 7.19
CA LEU A 260 -12.57 -10.32 7.91
C LEU A 260 -12.95 -9.13 7.03
N VAL A 261 -11.96 -8.52 6.37
CA VAL A 261 -12.21 -7.37 5.48
C VAL A 261 -12.97 -7.78 4.23
N MET A 262 -12.75 -8.99 3.69
CA MET A 262 -13.53 -9.50 2.55
C MET A 262 -14.99 -9.70 2.92
N TRP A 263 -15.27 -10.30 4.09
CA TRP A 263 -16.62 -10.44 4.60
C TRP A 263 -17.29 -9.07 4.80
N LEU A 264 -16.60 -8.12 5.40
CA LEU A 264 -17.12 -6.76 5.60
C LEU A 264 -17.36 -6.04 4.28
N ALA A 265 -16.46 -6.19 3.29
CA ALA A 265 -16.63 -5.61 1.97
C ALA A 265 -17.83 -6.18 1.22
N ASP A 266 -18.04 -7.50 1.31
CA ASP A 266 -19.22 -8.14 0.74
C ASP A 266 -20.52 -7.70 1.43
N PHE A 267 -20.51 -7.60 2.76
CA PHE A 267 -21.63 -7.08 3.55
C PHE A 267 -21.98 -5.64 3.14
N ILE A 268 -20.99 -4.75 3.06
CA ILE A 268 -21.19 -3.36 2.61
C ILE A 268 -21.73 -3.32 1.18
N ASN A 269 -21.18 -4.14 0.29
CA ASN A 269 -21.61 -4.17 -1.12
C ASN A 269 -23.07 -4.63 -1.27
N THR A 270 -23.51 -5.59 -0.47
CA THR A 270 -24.83 -6.22 -0.60
C THR A 270 -25.91 -5.53 0.22
N LYS A 271 -25.58 -5.00 1.41
CA LYS A 271 -26.57 -4.53 2.40
C LYS A 271 -26.68 -3.01 2.52
N THR A 272 -25.71 -2.20 2.04
CA THR A 272 -25.66 -0.76 2.33
C THR A 272 -25.44 0.09 1.07
N ARG A 273 -26.55 0.60 0.48
CA ARG A 273 -26.48 1.33 -0.81
C ARG A 273 -25.61 2.62 -0.75
N TYR A 274 -25.77 3.44 0.29
CA TYR A 274 -25.05 4.72 0.42
C TYR A 274 -23.56 4.49 0.77
N ILE A 275 -23.30 3.70 1.79
CA ILE A 275 -21.95 3.38 2.25
C ILE A 275 -21.15 2.73 1.13
N ARG A 276 -21.77 1.82 0.36
CA ARG A 276 -21.17 1.21 -0.82
C ARG A 276 -20.61 2.22 -1.80
N GLY A 277 -21.36 3.29 -2.10
CA GLY A 277 -20.94 4.34 -3.04
C GLY A 277 -19.69 5.07 -2.55
N VAL A 278 -19.66 5.45 -1.28
CA VAL A 278 -18.51 6.13 -0.67
C VAL A 278 -17.27 5.24 -0.67
N PHE A 279 -17.39 4.00 -0.22
CA PHE A 279 -16.26 3.08 -0.19
C PHE A 279 -15.77 2.70 -1.60
N ASP A 280 -16.67 2.52 -2.56
CA ASP A 280 -16.28 2.29 -3.96
C ASP A 280 -15.48 3.49 -4.51
N PHE A 281 -15.90 4.71 -4.19
CA PHE A 281 -15.20 5.92 -4.59
C PHE A 281 -13.80 6.01 -3.95
N ILE A 282 -13.67 5.80 -2.65
CA ILE A 282 -12.37 5.75 -1.94
C ILE A 282 -11.48 4.66 -2.57
N GLY A 283 -12.05 3.48 -2.85
CA GLY A 283 -11.32 2.34 -3.41
C GLY A 283 -10.73 2.57 -4.80
N LYS A 284 -11.26 3.54 -5.57
CA LYS A 284 -10.69 3.98 -6.86
C LYS A 284 -9.43 4.80 -6.70
N PHE A 285 -9.35 5.63 -5.66
CA PHE A 285 -8.28 6.59 -5.44
C PHE A 285 -7.25 6.15 -4.40
N THR A 286 -7.22 4.86 -4.02
CA THR A 286 -6.30 4.33 -2.99
C THR A 286 -4.85 4.71 -3.22
N PHE A 287 -4.40 4.76 -4.47
CA PHE A 287 -3.04 5.14 -4.80
C PHE A 287 -2.76 6.63 -4.51
N THR A 288 -3.65 7.52 -4.93
CA THR A 288 -3.52 8.97 -4.70
C THR A 288 -3.55 9.28 -3.20
N ILE A 289 -4.43 8.60 -2.46
CA ILE A 289 -4.51 8.73 -0.99
C ILE A 289 -3.17 8.29 -0.38
N MET A 290 -2.63 7.14 -0.76
CA MET A 290 -1.36 6.65 -0.25
C MET A 290 -0.19 7.62 -0.54
N ALA A 291 -0.15 8.21 -1.74
CA ALA A 291 0.92 9.10 -2.15
C ALA A 291 0.88 10.47 -1.45
N LEU A 292 -0.31 11.02 -1.22
CA LEU A 292 -0.49 12.40 -0.78
C LEU A 292 -0.93 12.54 0.70
N GLN A 293 -1.17 11.45 1.42
CA GLN A 293 -1.68 11.51 2.81
C GLN A 293 -0.78 12.33 3.74
N TYR A 294 0.57 12.20 3.65
CA TYR A 294 1.48 12.95 4.53
C TYR A 294 1.47 14.44 4.24
N LEU A 295 1.34 14.81 2.97
CA LEU A 295 1.16 16.22 2.59
C LEU A 295 -0.19 16.75 3.06
N ALA A 296 -1.26 15.95 2.92
CA ALA A 296 -2.59 16.30 3.43
C ALA A 296 -2.63 16.46 4.95
N PHE A 297 -1.86 15.66 5.69
CA PHE A 297 -1.74 15.79 7.15
C PHE A 297 -1.24 17.17 7.59
N LYS A 298 -0.52 17.90 6.74
CA LYS A 298 -0.08 19.25 7.06
C LYS A 298 -1.25 20.23 7.24
N LEU A 299 -2.36 20.03 6.53
CA LEU A 299 -3.58 20.81 6.73
C LEU A 299 -4.23 20.51 8.09
N ALA A 300 -4.27 19.25 8.50
CA ALA A 300 -4.73 18.86 9.83
C ALA A 300 -3.78 19.39 10.93
N ALA A 301 -2.47 19.39 10.67
CA ALA A 301 -1.47 19.95 11.59
C ALA A 301 -1.65 21.47 11.76
N LEU A 302 -1.91 22.23 10.70
CA LEU A 302 -2.22 23.65 10.78
C LEU A 302 -3.46 23.91 11.63
N LEU A 303 -4.52 23.11 11.44
CA LEU A 303 -5.73 23.21 12.26
C LEU A 303 -5.44 22.88 13.72
N GLN A 304 -4.62 21.86 13.99
CA GLN A 304 -4.22 21.50 15.36
C GLN A 304 -3.37 22.60 16.02
N ILE A 305 -2.43 23.20 15.30
CA ILE A 305 -1.61 24.32 15.76
C ILE A 305 -2.51 25.47 16.16
N TRP A 306 -3.45 25.83 15.30
CA TRP A 306 -4.37 26.94 15.55
C TRP A 306 -5.30 26.71 16.74
N ILE A 307 -5.90 25.51 16.86
CA ILE A 307 -6.86 25.20 17.95
C ILE A 307 -6.14 24.99 19.30
N CYS A 308 -4.94 24.36 19.28
CA CYS A 308 -4.21 24.02 20.50
C CYS A 308 -3.15 25.05 20.89
N ASP A 309 -3.09 26.17 20.18
CA ASP A 309 -2.10 27.26 20.39
C ASP A 309 -0.65 26.74 20.45
N TYR A 310 -0.31 25.85 19.50
CA TYR A 310 1.04 25.32 19.39
C TYR A 310 1.95 26.26 18.59
N PRO A 311 3.27 26.26 18.86
CA PRO A 311 4.23 26.98 18.02
C PRO A 311 4.13 26.53 16.55
N PHE A 312 4.18 27.49 15.60
CA PHE A 312 4.10 27.20 14.17
C PHE A 312 5.15 26.18 13.69
N LEU A 313 6.31 26.12 14.37
CA LEU A 313 7.37 25.14 14.09
C LEU A 313 6.89 23.68 14.20
N PHE A 314 5.81 23.41 14.92
CA PHE A 314 5.22 22.07 15.01
C PHE A 314 4.68 21.56 13.67
N LEU A 315 4.47 22.43 12.69
CA LEU A 315 4.14 22.02 11.32
C LEU A 315 5.22 21.13 10.70
N ALA A 316 6.48 21.30 11.12
CA ALA A 316 7.61 20.53 10.64
C ALA A 316 7.62 19.05 11.07
N TYR A 317 6.86 18.68 12.11
CA TYR A 317 6.71 17.28 12.48
C TYR A 317 6.05 16.47 11.38
N TYR A 318 6.56 15.27 11.12
CA TYR A 318 5.92 14.34 10.20
C TYR A 318 5.97 12.88 10.74
N PRO A 319 5.04 12.04 10.35
CA PRO A 319 3.89 12.36 9.50
C PRO A 319 2.90 13.32 10.14
N VAL A 320 2.78 13.34 11.47
CA VAL A 320 1.83 14.13 12.24
C VAL A 320 2.50 14.74 13.48
N ILE A 321 1.87 15.71 14.13
CA ILE A 321 2.31 16.21 15.43
C ILE A 321 2.15 15.07 16.45
N PRO A 322 3.23 14.66 17.17
CA PRO A 322 3.21 13.47 18.03
C PRO A 322 2.34 13.63 19.29
N ARG A 323 2.00 14.87 19.64
CA ARG A 323 1.07 15.20 20.75
C ARG A 323 -0.36 15.00 20.29
N ASN A 324 -0.77 13.72 20.17
CA ASN A 324 -2.12 13.37 19.71
C ASN A 324 -3.10 13.28 20.89
N THR A 325 -3.32 14.41 21.57
CA THR A 325 -4.36 14.57 22.58
C THR A 325 -5.71 14.78 21.89
N HIS A 326 -6.82 14.45 22.58
CA HIS A 326 -8.18 14.80 22.14
C HIS A 326 -8.59 14.23 20.78
N TYR A 327 -8.18 12.99 20.46
CA TYR A 327 -8.66 12.29 19.25
C TYR A 327 -8.26 12.93 17.91
N TRP A 328 -7.19 13.72 17.86
CA TRP A 328 -6.69 14.34 16.63
C TRP A 328 -6.41 13.34 15.50
N TRP A 329 -6.11 12.10 15.85
CA TRP A 329 -5.95 11.02 14.87
C TRP A 329 -7.17 10.87 13.95
N ILE A 330 -8.41 11.18 14.44
CA ILE A 330 -9.63 11.14 13.63
C ILE A 330 -9.57 12.25 12.57
N VAL A 331 -9.20 13.48 12.98
CA VAL A 331 -9.07 14.63 12.07
C VAL A 331 -8.01 14.35 11.01
N TYR A 332 -6.83 13.87 11.43
CA TYR A 332 -5.78 13.47 10.48
C TYR A 332 -6.26 12.40 9.52
N THR A 333 -7.00 11.40 9.98
CA THR A 333 -7.54 10.33 9.12
C THR A 333 -8.51 10.91 8.10
N ILE A 334 -9.45 11.74 8.52
CA ILE A 334 -10.44 12.35 7.62
C ILE A 334 -9.74 13.23 6.58
N VAL A 335 -8.86 14.13 7.01
CA VAL A 335 -8.13 15.02 6.09
C VAL A 335 -7.20 14.24 5.17
N GLY A 336 -6.49 13.24 5.70
CA GLY A 336 -5.57 12.38 4.95
C GLY A 336 -6.26 11.52 3.88
N ILE A 337 -7.57 11.31 3.98
CA ILE A 337 -8.38 10.63 2.96
C ILE A 337 -9.04 11.66 2.05
N THR A 338 -9.75 12.65 2.59
CA THR A 338 -10.62 13.54 1.81
C THR A 338 -9.83 14.47 0.89
N VAL A 339 -8.73 15.06 1.37
CA VAL A 339 -7.92 15.97 0.55
C VAL A 339 -7.31 15.27 -0.67
N PRO A 340 -6.57 14.15 -0.53
CA PRO A 340 -6.08 13.42 -1.70
C PRO A 340 -7.18 12.92 -2.62
N LEU A 341 -8.35 12.56 -2.07
CA LEU A 341 -9.51 12.10 -2.83
C LEU A 341 -10.06 13.21 -3.73
N VAL A 342 -10.22 14.43 -3.19
CA VAL A 342 -10.66 15.61 -3.95
C VAL A 342 -9.63 15.96 -5.02
N LEU A 343 -8.33 15.98 -4.67
CA LEU A 343 -7.27 16.25 -5.65
C LEU A 343 -7.24 15.22 -6.78
N GLY A 344 -7.34 13.93 -6.45
CA GLY A 344 -7.37 12.85 -7.44
C GLY A 344 -8.58 12.91 -8.35
N PHE A 345 -9.76 13.20 -7.79
CA PHE A 345 -10.98 13.37 -8.57
C PHE A 345 -10.90 14.60 -9.50
N SER A 346 -10.44 15.74 -8.98
CA SER A 346 -10.25 16.97 -9.76
C SER A 346 -9.26 16.76 -10.91
N ALA A 347 -8.15 16.08 -10.66
CA ALA A 347 -7.15 15.74 -11.67
C ALA A 347 -7.75 14.81 -12.76
N GLU A 348 -8.55 13.82 -12.37
CA GLU A 348 -9.24 12.94 -13.32
C GLU A 348 -10.24 13.72 -14.20
N GLN A 349 -11.02 14.65 -13.61
CA GLN A 349 -11.96 15.48 -14.36
C GLN A 349 -11.25 16.42 -15.32
N LEU A 350 -10.17 17.06 -14.86
CA LEU A 350 -9.33 17.93 -15.70
C LEU A 350 -8.76 17.15 -16.89
N TRP A 351 -8.23 15.95 -16.63
CA TRP A 351 -7.68 15.09 -17.67
C TRP A 351 -8.71 14.69 -18.72
N LYS A 352 -9.93 14.34 -18.29
CA LYS A 352 -11.05 14.05 -19.20
C LYS A 352 -11.41 15.26 -20.08
N ARG A 353 -11.42 16.47 -19.51
CA ARG A 353 -11.67 17.71 -20.27
C ARG A 353 -10.55 17.96 -21.29
N ILE A 354 -9.29 17.80 -20.92
CA ILE A 354 -8.14 17.95 -21.84
C ILE A 354 -8.26 16.96 -23.01
N GLN A 355 -8.61 15.70 -22.73
CA GLN A 355 -8.81 14.70 -23.80
C GLN A 355 -9.99 15.03 -24.74
N GLN A 356 -11.03 15.72 -24.26
CA GLN A 356 -12.13 16.17 -25.09
C GLN A 356 -11.74 17.35 -25.98
N ILE A 357 -10.88 18.26 -25.48
CA ILE A 357 -10.41 19.44 -26.22
C ILE A 357 -9.32 19.07 -27.24
N LEU A 358 -8.48 18.07 -26.93
CA LEU A 358 -7.36 17.62 -27.75
C LEU A 358 -7.54 16.16 -28.20
N PRO A 359 -8.53 15.85 -29.06
CA PRO A 359 -8.87 14.47 -29.44
C PRO A 359 -7.72 13.72 -30.12
N ASN A 360 -6.75 14.40 -30.72
CA ASN A 360 -5.61 13.78 -31.42
C ASN A 360 -4.46 13.33 -30.51
N PHE A 361 -4.41 13.73 -29.23
CA PHE A 361 -3.36 13.30 -28.29
C PHE A 361 -3.62 11.92 -27.63
N GLY A 362 -4.82 11.34 -27.81
CA GLY A 362 -5.23 10.10 -27.13
C GLY A 362 -5.34 8.86 -27.99
N HIS A 363 -5.20 8.93 -29.31
CA HIS A 363 -5.52 7.83 -30.23
C HIS A 363 -4.31 7.13 -30.89
N GLN A 364 -3.14 7.14 -30.29
CA GLN A 364 -2.22 6.03 -30.59
C GLN A 364 -2.65 4.80 -29.74
N LYS A 365 -3.71 4.13 -30.16
CA LYS A 365 -3.92 2.72 -29.83
C LYS A 365 -2.71 1.99 -30.37
N VAL A 366 -1.77 1.67 -29.46
CA VAL A 366 -0.70 0.74 -29.77
C VAL A 366 -1.38 -0.61 -30.04
N LYS A 367 -1.45 -0.98 -31.31
CA LYS A 367 -1.81 -2.31 -31.79
C LYS A 367 -0.90 -3.38 -31.23
#